data_cdb2a8420eb9d55f68fd08fc414fff5b
#
_entry.id   cdb2a8420eb9d55f68fd08fc414fff5b
#
_cell.length_a   1.000
_cell.length_b   1.000
_cell.length_c   1.000
_cell.angle_alpha   90.00
_cell.angle_beta   90.00
_cell.angle_gamma   90.00
#
_symmetry.space_group_name_H-M   'P 1'
#
loop_
_entity.id
_entity.type
_entity.pdbx_description
1 polymer ?
#
loop_
_entity_poly.entity_id
_entity_poly.type
_entity_poly.pdbx_seq_one_letter_code
_entity_poly.pdbx_strand_id
1 'polypeptide(L)'
;PDVAGFFNTDDVAIVSAAVALKAFGFGSRELKSLRNNARRQEDLISQAAAPVAHSNSDTAHQKAEEISQQMTALVVSLHATLVKSDLRDEYHS
;
A
#
# COMPACT_ATOMS: atom_id res chain seq x y z
N PRO A 1 18.45 -16.48 -11.12
CA PRO A 1 17.08 -16.55 -11.57
C PRO A 1 16.91 -15.86 -12.91
N ASP A 2 15.93 -16.25 -13.63
CA ASP A 2 15.61 -15.59 -14.87
C ASP A 2 14.96 -14.23 -14.62
N VAL A 3 14.67 -13.51 -15.69
CA VAL A 3 14.08 -12.17 -15.58
C VAL A 3 12.74 -12.24 -14.85
N ALA A 4 11.98 -13.30 -15.04
CA ALA A 4 10.69 -13.46 -14.37
C ALA A 4 10.83 -13.57 -12.85
N GLY A 5 12.02 -14.00 -12.35
CA GLY A 5 12.29 -14.03 -10.92
C GLY A 5 12.50 -12.66 -10.30
N PHE A 6 12.76 -11.63 -11.11
CA PHE A 6 12.99 -10.27 -10.61
C PHE A 6 11.72 -9.41 -10.63
N PHE A 7 10.76 -9.73 -11.48
CA PHE A 7 9.57 -8.92 -11.68
C PHE A 7 8.32 -9.77 -11.50
N ASN A 8 7.62 -9.59 -10.39
CA ASN A 8 6.34 -10.21 -10.17
C ASN A 8 5.22 -9.28 -10.67
N THR A 9 3.97 -9.71 -10.52
CA THR A 9 2.81 -8.94 -10.95
C THR A 9 2.74 -7.57 -10.27
N ASP A 10 3.08 -7.51 -8.99
CA ASP A 10 3.08 -6.25 -8.24
C ASP A 10 4.12 -5.29 -8.78
N ASP A 11 5.32 -5.77 -9.10
CA ASP A 11 6.38 -4.94 -9.65
C ASP A 11 5.96 -4.31 -10.97
N VAL A 12 5.31 -5.08 -11.83
CA VAL A 12 4.80 -4.57 -13.11
C VAL A 12 3.77 -3.48 -12.89
N ALA A 13 2.84 -3.70 -11.95
CA ALA A 13 1.80 -2.72 -11.64
C ALA A 13 2.41 -1.44 -11.10
N ILE A 14 3.40 -1.54 -10.21
CA ILE A 14 4.07 -0.38 -9.62
C ILE A 14 4.77 0.44 -10.71
N VAL A 15 5.56 -0.22 -11.56
CA VAL A 15 6.29 0.46 -12.62
C VAL A 15 5.32 1.10 -13.61
N SER A 16 4.27 0.40 -14.00
CA SER A 16 3.27 0.93 -14.93
C SER A 16 2.60 2.18 -14.38
N ALA A 17 2.23 2.16 -13.10
CA ALA A 17 1.62 3.33 -12.46
C ALA A 17 2.59 4.50 -12.38
N ALA A 18 3.85 4.22 -12.02
CA ALA A 18 4.88 5.26 -11.92
C ALA A 18 5.13 5.92 -13.27
N VAL A 19 5.22 5.13 -14.33
CA VAL A 19 5.40 5.64 -15.69
C VAL A 19 4.22 6.51 -16.10
N ALA A 20 3.01 6.05 -15.82
CA ALA A 20 1.80 6.82 -16.13
C ALA A 20 1.77 8.17 -15.39
N LEU A 21 2.17 8.16 -14.12
CA LEU A 21 2.21 9.38 -13.31
C LEU A 21 3.23 10.38 -13.81
N LYS A 22 4.33 9.93 -14.41
CA LYS A 22 5.31 10.83 -15.01
C LYS A 22 4.69 11.71 -16.07
N ALA A 23 3.73 11.20 -16.82
CA ALA A 23 3.03 11.99 -17.84
C ALA A 23 2.27 13.17 -17.26
N PHE A 24 1.93 13.10 -15.96
CA PHE A 24 1.24 14.17 -15.24
C PHE A 24 2.20 15.04 -14.43
N GLY A 25 3.50 14.87 -14.62
CA GLY A 25 4.50 15.71 -13.95
C GLY A 25 5.06 15.14 -12.66
N PHE A 26 4.74 13.89 -12.31
CA PHE A 26 5.31 13.26 -11.12
C PHE A 26 6.76 12.88 -11.39
N GLY A 27 7.69 13.53 -10.69
CA GLY A 27 9.09 13.18 -10.74
C GLY A 27 9.48 12.26 -9.60
N SER A 28 10.78 12.03 -9.42
CA SER A 28 11.29 11.14 -8.37
C SER A 28 10.90 11.61 -6.97
N ARG A 29 10.80 12.93 -6.77
CA ARG A 29 10.41 13.52 -5.49
C ARG A 29 8.99 13.11 -5.10
N GLU A 30 8.04 13.25 -6.03
CA GLU A 30 6.65 12.90 -5.80
C GLU A 30 6.48 11.39 -5.62
N LEU A 31 7.19 10.60 -6.43
CA LEU A 31 7.13 9.14 -6.31
C LEU A 31 7.70 8.66 -4.98
N LYS A 32 8.77 9.28 -4.49
CA LYS A 32 9.31 8.98 -3.16
C LYS A 32 8.30 9.31 -2.06
N SER A 33 7.60 10.43 -2.21
CA SER A 33 6.57 10.81 -1.25
C SER A 33 5.46 9.78 -1.17
N LEU A 34 5.02 9.29 -2.33
CA LEU A 34 4.01 8.22 -2.38
C LEU A 34 4.54 6.93 -1.75
N ARG A 35 5.80 6.59 -2.01
CA ARG A 35 6.44 5.43 -1.40
C ARG A 35 6.48 5.55 0.12
N ASN A 36 6.83 6.72 0.63
CA ASN A 36 6.89 6.95 2.07
C ASN A 36 5.52 6.85 2.72
N ASN A 37 4.49 7.34 2.04
CA ASN A 37 3.11 7.20 2.51
C ASN A 37 2.70 5.74 2.61
N ALA A 38 3.06 4.93 1.61
CA ALA A 38 2.77 3.50 1.63
C ALA A 38 3.47 2.80 2.80
N ARG A 39 4.71 3.16 3.07
CA ARG A 39 5.46 2.59 4.21
C ARG A 39 4.82 2.92 5.54
N ARG A 40 4.34 4.15 5.70
CA ARG A 40 3.63 4.54 6.93
C ARG A 40 2.37 3.71 7.12
N GLN A 41 1.62 3.47 6.05
CA GLN A 41 0.43 2.62 6.12
C GLN A 41 0.80 1.18 6.48
N GLU A 42 1.87 0.66 5.87
CA GLU A 42 2.40 -0.67 6.17
C GLU A 42 2.76 -0.78 7.65
N ASP A 43 3.45 0.22 8.20
CA ASP A 43 3.85 0.21 9.60
C ASP A 43 2.64 0.17 10.55
N LEU A 44 1.60 0.93 10.24
CA LEU A 44 0.38 0.91 11.04
C LEU A 44 -0.28 -0.47 11.02
N ILE A 45 -0.34 -1.10 9.87
CA ILE A 45 -0.91 -2.42 9.71
C ILE A 45 -0.08 -3.45 10.47
N SER A 46 1.23 -3.39 10.33
CA SER A 46 2.15 -4.31 11.01
C SER A 46 2.03 -4.20 12.53
N GLN A 47 1.93 -2.97 13.06
CA GLN A 47 1.75 -2.76 14.49
C GLN A 47 0.44 -3.36 14.98
N ALA A 48 -0.63 -3.18 14.23
CA ALA A 48 -1.93 -3.73 14.61
C ALA A 48 -1.97 -5.25 14.53
N ALA A 49 -1.22 -5.85 13.62
CA ALA A 49 -1.16 -7.31 13.48
C ALA A 49 -0.17 -7.97 14.44
N ALA A 50 0.75 -7.21 15.02
CA ALA A 50 1.82 -7.76 15.84
C ALA A 50 1.33 -8.65 17.01
N PRO A 51 0.31 -8.28 17.78
CA PRO A 51 -0.16 -9.15 18.88
C PRO A 51 -0.57 -10.54 18.39
N VAL A 52 -1.16 -10.63 17.20
CA VAL A 52 -1.55 -11.92 16.63
C VAL A 52 -0.31 -12.70 16.17
N ALA A 53 0.62 -12.01 15.51
CA ALA A 53 1.83 -12.63 14.98
C ALA A 53 2.73 -13.20 16.11
N HIS A 54 2.71 -12.56 17.27
CA HIS A 54 3.54 -12.96 18.41
C HIS A 54 2.84 -13.97 19.34
N SER A 55 1.66 -14.44 18.97
CA SER A 55 1.00 -15.52 19.68
C SER A 55 1.79 -16.82 19.54
N ASN A 56 1.69 -17.70 20.54
CA ASN A 56 2.37 -19.00 20.51
C ASN A 56 1.56 -20.08 19.77
N SER A 57 0.50 -19.71 19.10
CA SER A 57 -0.32 -20.63 18.32
C SER A 57 0.42 -21.07 17.04
N ASP A 58 0.24 -22.32 16.64
CA ASP A 58 0.78 -22.83 15.38
C ASP A 58 0.20 -22.11 14.17
N THR A 59 -0.97 -21.50 14.31
CA THR A 59 -1.64 -20.77 13.23
C THR A 59 -1.44 -19.27 13.32
N ALA A 60 -0.58 -18.80 14.24
CA ALA A 60 -0.41 -17.36 14.49
C ALA A 60 0.04 -16.59 13.25
N HIS A 61 1.01 -17.12 12.50
CA HIS A 61 1.47 -16.49 11.27
C HIS A 61 0.38 -16.39 10.22
N GLN A 62 -0.38 -17.46 10.05
CA GLN A 62 -1.47 -17.48 9.08
C GLN A 62 -2.56 -16.49 9.45
N LYS A 63 -2.93 -16.44 10.74
CA LYS A 63 -3.94 -15.48 11.21
C LYS A 63 -3.46 -14.05 11.05
N ALA A 64 -2.19 -13.77 11.36
CA ALA A 64 -1.62 -12.44 11.20
C ALA A 64 -1.64 -12.02 9.73
N GLU A 65 -1.33 -12.93 8.83
CA GLU A 65 -1.36 -12.67 7.39
C GLU A 65 -2.77 -12.34 6.92
N GLU A 66 -3.77 -13.13 7.34
CA GLU A 66 -5.16 -12.91 6.98
C GLU A 66 -5.67 -11.57 7.50
N ILE A 67 -5.36 -11.25 8.75
CA ILE A 67 -5.76 -9.99 9.36
C ILE A 67 -5.08 -8.83 8.66
N SER A 68 -3.79 -8.96 8.32
CA SER A 68 -3.06 -7.94 7.58
C SER A 68 -3.68 -7.67 6.22
N GLN A 69 -4.11 -8.72 5.52
CA GLN A 69 -4.76 -8.56 4.23
C GLN A 69 -6.10 -7.83 4.36
N GLN A 70 -6.89 -8.17 5.38
CA GLN A 70 -8.16 -7.50 5.64
C GLN A 70 -7.96 -6.03 5.99
N MET A 71 -6.97 -5.75 6.85
CA MET A 71 -6.66 -4.38 7.25
C MET A 71 -6.14 -3.57 6.05
N THR A 72 -5.31 -4.20 5.21
CA THR A 72 -4.79 -3.53 4.01
C THR A 72 -5.93 -3.09 3.10
N ALA A 73 -6.90 -3.97 2.85
CA ALA A 73 -8.05 -3.61 2.02
C ALA A 73 -8.81 -2.41 2.59
N LEU A 74 -9.02 -2.41 3.91
CA LEU A 74 -9.73 -1.31 4.56
C LEU A 74 -8.93 -0.01 4.57
N VAL A 75 -7.65 -0.09 4.87
CA VAL A 75 -6.77 1.09 4.91
C VAL A 75 -6.66 1.72 3.53
N VAL A 76 -6.45 0.91 2.50
CA VAL A 76 -6.33 1.42 1.12
C VAL A 76 -7.65 2.04 0.67
N SER A 77 -8.77 1.39 0.96
CA SER A 77 -10.09 1.90 0.61
C SER A 77 -10.39 3.23 1.32
N LEU A 78 -10.11 3.30 2.60
CA LEU A 78 -10.29 4.52 3.38
C LEU A 78 -9.43 5.65 2.82
N HIS A 79 -8.15 5.37 2.59
CA HIS A 79 -7.22 6.35 2.04
C HIS A 79 -7.71 6.89 0.69
N ALA A 80 -8.08 5.99 -0.21
CA ALA A 80 -8.56 6.38 -1.54
C ALA A 80 -9.82 7.27 -1.45
N THR A 81 -10.74 6.91 -0.57
CA THR A 81 -11.97 7.68 -0.37
C THR A 81 -11.67 9.06 0.21
N LEU A 82 -10.77 9.14 1.18
CA LEU A 82 -10.37 10.42 1.77
C LEU A 82 -9.74 11.34 0.72
N VAL A 83 -8.83 10.82 -0.09
CA VAL A 83 -8.19 11.61 -1.14
C VAL A 83 -9.22 12.13 -2.15
N LYS A 84 -10.11 11.25 -2.60
CA LYS A 84 -11.15 11.62 -3.57
C LYS A 84 -12.10 12.66 -2.98
N SER A 85 -12.49 12.49 -1.73
CA SER A 85 -13.38 13.40 -1.05
C SER A 85 -12.76 14.80 -0.89
N ASP A 86 -11.50 14.84 -0.46
CA ASP A 86 -10.77 16.09 -0.29
C ASP A 86 -10.61 16.83 -1.60
N LEU A 87 -10.27 16.12 -2.67
CA LEU A 87 -10.13 16.73 -3.99
C LEU A 87 -11.46 17.26 -4.52
N ARG A 88 -12.54 16.50 -4.33
CA ARG A 88 -13.86 16.92 -4.74
C ARG A 88 -14.25 18.20 -4.02
N ASP A 89 -14.01 18.28 -2.71
CA ASP A 89 -14.31 19.47 -1.93
C ASP A 89 -13.50 20.67 -2.40
N GLU A 90 -12.24 20.45 -2.76
CA GLU A 90 -11.37 21.51 -3.28
C GLU A 90 -11.90 22.08 -4.58
N TYR A 91 -12.39 21.24 -5.50
CA TYR A 91 -12.80 21.68 -6.81
C TYR A 91 -14.28 22.09 -6.89
N HIS A 92 -15.07 21.81 -5.88
CA HIS A 92 -16.51 22.10 -5.86
C HIS A 92 -16.95 23.05 -4.74
N SER A 93 -16.00 23.55 -3.98
CA SER A 93 -16.32 24.49 -2.90
C SER A 93 -16.38 25.94 -3.38
#